data_c632b68cb8e7cbb9fa822aff05850c87
#
_entry.id   c632b68cb8e7cbb9fa822aff05850c87
#
_cell.length_a   1.000
_cell.length_b   1.000
_cell.length_c   1.000
_cell.angle_alpha   90.00
_cell.angle_beta   90.00
_cell.angle_gamma   90.00
#
_symmetry.space_group_name_H-M   'P 1'
#
loop_
_entity.id
_entity.type
_entity.pdbx_description
1 polymer ?
#
loop_
_entity_poly.entity_id
_entity_poly.type
_entity_poly.pdbx_seq_one_letter_code
_entity_poly.pdbx_strand_id
1 'polypeptide(L)'
;MTRLMVIALFLFGTCASAQESFDVATIRPSNQSVKFERDGETEISHGTLRMHDVTLITCIKWAYHVQRAQIVEMDGMDKQHYDITAKTDPSATEDRMRVLLQALLAERFGLKFHPGTKETSAYVVTVGPQGLKKMKPAAQDGDAWHQNSAMGMVAKDWTMQDFVTYVSDPLGAPMVDETHLPGKYDFSLDFHPYVDQAADIHADPTSVLRMTFEGELGLKLTRRRVTIQTMVIDHVTVPTEN
;
A
#
# COMPACT_ATOMS: atom_id res chain seq x y z
N MET A 1 37.38 -61.52 15.09
CA MET A 1 37.23 -60.34 14.17
C MET A 1 35.82 -59.78 14.35
N THR A 2 35.66 -58.85 15.29
CA THR A 2 34.35 -58.29 15.68
C THR A 2 34.23 -56.90 15.02
N ARG A 3 33.29 -56.75 14.06
CA ARG A 3 33.01 -55.45 13.39
C ARG A 3 32.06 -54.63 14.24
N LEU A 4 32.56 -53.51 14.77
CA LEU A 4 31.74 -52.48 15.41
C LEU A 4 31.01 -51.68 14.31
N MET A 5 29.68 -51.68 14.35
CA MET A 5 28.80 -50.90 13.47
C MET A 5 28.44 -49.60 14.21
N VAL A 6 29.06 -48.50 13.79
CA VAL A 6 28.74 -47.15 14.32
C VAL A 6 27.52 -46.65 13.60
N ILE A 7 26.39 -46.54 14.31
CA ILE A 7 25.15 -45.91 13.84
C ILE A 7 25.28 -44.41 14.10
N ALA A 8 25.51 -43.63 13.05
CA ALA A 8 25.45 -42.17 13.11
C ALA A 8 23.98 -41.74 13.13
N LEU A 9 23.52 -41.25 14.27
CA LEU A 9 22.19 -40.64 14.45
C LEU A 9 22.21 -39.23 13.90
N PHE A 10 21.67 -39.01 12.67
CA PHE A 10 21.44 -37.68 12.11
C PHE A 10 20.24 -37.05 12.82
N LEU A 11 20.50 -36.13 13.74
CA LEU A 11 19.52 -35.20 14.27
C LEU A 11 19.17 -34.20 13.19
N PHE A 12 18.08 -34.41 12.49
CA PHE A 12 17.44 -33.36 11.68
C PHE A 12 16.85 -32.31 12.63
N GLY A 13 17.64 -31.27 12.90
CA GLY A 13 17.13 -30.06 13.52
C GLY A 13 16.13 -29.40 12.56
N THR A 14 14.82 -29.48 12.84
CA THR A 14 13.82 -28.65 12.21
C THR A 14 14.09 -27.22 12.67
N CYS A 15 14.75 -26.41 11.83
CA CYS A 15 14.67 -24.96 11.96
C CYS A 15 13.21 -24.56 11.75
N ALA A 16 12.44 -24.47 12.83
CA ALA A 16 11.22 -23.69 12.83
C ALA A 16 11.67 -22.23 12.61
N SER A 17 11.54 -21.72 11.38
CA SER A 17 11.57 -20.28 11.16
C SER A 17 10.45 -19.70 12.02
N ALA A 18 10.81 -18.99 13.08
CA ALA A 18 9.85 -18.26 13.87
C ALA A 18 9.13 -17.33 12.90
N GLN A 19 7.85 -17.59 12.66
CA GLN A 19 7.01 -16.73 11.85
C GLN A 19 6.92 -15.42 12.62
N GLU A 20 7.47 -14.38 12.04
CA GLU A 20 7.46 -13.04 12.65
C GLU A 20 6.01 -12.58 12.77
N SER A 21 5.56 -12.30 13.99
CA SER A 21 4.20 -11.89 14.31
C SER A 21 4.21 -10.66 15.21
N PHE A 22 3.08 -9.95 15.25
CA PHE A 22 2.86 -8.94 16.30
C PHE A 22 2.89 -9.60 17.70
N ASP A 23 3.36 -8.86 18.69
CA ASP A 23 3.36 -9.32 20.10
C ASP A 23 1.93 -9.54 20.59
N VAL A 24 1.03 -8.62 20.21
CA VAL A 24 -0.41 -8.69 20.49
C VAL A 24 -1.18 -8.14 19.29
N ALA A 25 -2.23 -8.84 18.89
CA ALA A 25 -3.16 -8.36 17.87
C ALA A 25 -4.61 -8.69 18.25
N THR A 26 -5.50 -7.73 18.04
CA THR A 26 -6.96 -7.91 18.15
C THR A 26 -7.62 -7.55 16.84
N ILE A 27 -8.56 -8.35 16.40
CA ILE A 27 -9.40 -8.13 15.23
C ILE A 27 -10.85 -8.27 15.67
N ARG A 28 -11.67 -7.26 15.38
CA ARG A 28 -13.11 -7.27 15.69
C ARG A 28 -13.88 -6.79 14.49
N PRO A 29 -15.08 -7.33 14.19
CA PRO A 29 -15.99 -6.73 13.25
C PRO A 29 -16.29 -5.28 13.68
N SER A 30 -16.22 -4.34 12.74
CA SER A 30 -16.64 -2.97 13.02
C SER A 30 -18.16 -2.90 13.04
N ASN A 31 -18.72 -2.27 14.08
CA ASN A 31 -20.15 -2.05 14.23
C ASN A 31 -20.57 -0.65 13.74
N GLN A 32 -19.66 0.12 13.21
CA GLN A 32 -19.98 1.43 12.64
C GLN A 32 -20.66 1.23 11.30
N SER A 33 -21.96 1.45 11.28
CA SER A 33 -22.72 1.54 10.03
C SER A 33 -22.04 2.59 9.15
N VAL A 34 -21.63 2.17 7.98
CA VAL A 34 -20.99 2.97 6.91
C VAL A 34 -21.70 4.32 6.77
N LYS A 35 -21.27 5.34 7.52
CA LYS A 35 -21.73 6.71 7.36
C LYS A 35 -20.96 7.50 6.31
N PHE A 36 -19.86 6.94 5.85
CA PHE A 36 -18.99 7.57 4.87
C PHE A 36 -18.61 6.54 3.81
N GLU A 37 -18.68 6.93 2.56
CA GLU A 37 -18.22 6.15 1.38
C GLU A 37 -16.69 5.93 1.36
N ARG A 38 -16.02 6.09 2.49
CA ARG A 38 -14.58 5.92 2.63
C ARG A 38 -14.30 4.70 3.49
N ASP A 39 -13.45 3.85 2.98
CA ASP A 39 -12.83 2.76 3.70
C ASP A 39 -11.90 3.36 4.78
N GLY A 40 -12.19 3.08 6.03
CA GLY A 40 -11.63 3.56 7.29
C GLY A 40 -10.28 4.26 7.37
N GLU A 41 -9.68 4.25 8.53
CA GLU A 41 -8.41 4.93 8.81
C GLU A 41 -7.33 3.95 9.24
N THR A 42 -6.08 4.21 8.85
CA THR A 42 -4.89 3.47 9.30
C THR A 42 -3.92 4.43 9.97
N GLU A 43 -3.56 4.15 11.20
CA GLU A 43 -2.60 4.91 11.99
C GLU A 43 -1.46 4.03 12.48
N ILE A 44 -0.25 4.58 12.45
CA ILE A 44 0.95 3.97 13.05
C ILE A 44 1.50 4.93 14.08
N SER A 45 1.73 4.42 15.28
CA SER A 45 2.35 5.19 16.34
C SER A 45 3.06 4.29 17.34
N HIS A 46 4.36 4.52 17.58
CA HIS A 46 5.14 3.85 18.62
C HIS A 46 4.91 2.32 18.66
N GLY A 47 5.17 1.63 17.54
CA GLY A 47 5.02 0.19 17.45
C GLY A 47 3.56 -0.31 17.48
N THR A 48 2.59 0.58 17.37
CA THR A 48 1.17 0.23 17.32
C THR A 48 0.59 0.55 15.95
N LEU A 49 0.02 -0.47 15.29
CA LEU A 49 -0.82 -0.33 14.11
C LEU A 49 -2.28 -0.33 14.56
N ARG A 50 -3.02 0.70 14.17
CA ARG A 50 -4.48 0.78 14.32
C ARG A 50 -5.12 0.94 12.96
N MET A 51 -6.04 0.07 12.65
CA MET A 51 -6.89 0.16 11.46
C MET A 51 -8.33 0.19 11.95
N HIS A 52 -9.04 1.26 11.66
CA HIS A 52 -10.40 1.49 12.15
C HIS A 52 -11.38 1.49 11.00
N ASP A 53 -12.44 0.68 11.10
CA ASP A 53 -13.52 0.54 10.11
C ASP A 53 -13.03 0.23 8.68
N VAL A 54 -12.01 -0.65 8.55
CA VAL A 54 -11.37 -0.99 7.27
C VAL A 54 -11.91 -2.30 6.71
N THR A 55 -11.97 -2.39 5.38
CA THR A 55 -12.22 -3.67 4.69
C THR A 55 -10.97 -4.54 4.66
N LEU A 56 -11.15 -5.83 4.40
CA LEU A 56 -10.01 -6.74 4.16
C LEU A 56 -9.17 -6.29 2.96
N ILE A 57 -9.79 -5.67 1.96
CA ILE A 57 -9.10 -5.11 0.79
C ILE A 57 -8.13 -4.01 1.23
N THR A 58 -8.54 -3.10 2.12
CA THR A 58 -7.65 -2.05 2.64
C THR A 58 -6.51 -2.63 3.47
N CYS A 59 -6.76 -3.67 4.28
CA CYS A 59 -5.70 -4.37 4.98
C CYS A 59 -4.67 -4.96 4.00
N ILE A 60 -5.11 -5.62 2.92
CA ILE A 60 -4.23 -6.21 1.89
C ILE A 60 -3.47 -5.11 1.15
N LYS A 61 -4.15 -4.04 0.71
CA LYS A 61 -3.49 -2.90 0.05
C LYS A 61 -2.34 -2.37 0.90
N TRP A 62 -2.60 -2.13 2.17
CA TRP A 62 -1.60 -1.60 3.08
C TRP A 62 -0.47 -2.59 3.34
N ALA A 63 -0.79 -3.85 3.67
CA ALA A 63 0.20 -4.88 4.03
C ALA A 63 1.15 -5.22 2.87
N TYR A 64 0.63 -5.29 1.65
CA TYR A 64 1.41 -5.68 0.46
C TYR A 64 1.85 -4.49 -0.39
N HIS A 65 1.53 -3.27 0.04
CA HIS A 65 1.86 -2.02 -0.67
C HIS A 65 1.44 -2.05 -2.14
N VAL A 66 0.22 -2.47 -2.40
CA VAL A 66 -0.37 -2.61 -3.73
C VAL A 66 -1.56 -1.70 -3.93
N GLN A 67 -1.83 -1.35 -5.18
CA GLN A 67 -3.00 -0.58 -5.57
C GLN A 67 -4.25 -1.47 -5.59
N ARG A 68 -5.43 -0.85 -5.38
CA ARG A 68 -6.72 -1.57 -5.45
C ARG A 68 -6.88 -2.38 -6.73
N ALA A 69 -6.47 -1.83 -7.87
CA ALA A 69 -6.56 -2.48 -9.16
C ALA A 69 -5.67 -3.71 -9.33
N GLN A 70 -4.67 -3.88 -8.48
CA GLN A 70 -3.78 -5.04 -8.48
C GLN A 70 -4.35 -6.23 -7.70
N ILE A 71 -5.43 -6.04 -6.94
CA ILE A 71 -6.09 -7.12 -6.19
C ILE A 71 -7.24 -7.67 -7.04
N VAL A 72 -7.16 -8.98 -7.37
CA VAL A 72 -8.26 -9.74 -7.94
C VAL A 72 -8.94 -10.46 -6.79
N GLU A 73 -10.06 -9.91 -6.35
CA GLU A 73 -10.77 -10.33 -5.15
C GLU A 73 -11.75 -11.47 -5.37
N MET A 74 -12.12 -12.11 -4.26
CA MET A 74 -13.29 -12.99 -4.18
C MET A 74 -14.52 -12.15 -3.78
N ASP A 75 -15.71 -12.62 -4.15
CA ASP A 75 -16.97 -11.93 -3.81
C ASP A 75 -17.12 -11.73 -2.30
N GLY A 76 -17.45 -10.51 -1.90
CA GLY A 76 -17.79 -10.16 -0.54
C GLY A 76 -16.63 -9.73 0.37
N MET A 77 -15.41 -9.65 -0.14
CA MET A 77 -14.26 -9.19 0.66
C MET A 77 -14.34 -7.72 1.08
N ASP A 78 -15.16 -6.94 0.41
CA ASP A 78 -15.40 -5.51 0.65
C ASP A 78 -16.61 -5.22 1.55
N LYS A 79 -17.37 -6.26 1.94
CA LYS A 79 -18.65 -6.08 2.66
C LYS A 79 -18.49 -5.98 4.17
N GLN A 80 -17.52 -6.66 4.75
CA GLN A 80 -17.27 -6.67 6.18
C GLN A 80 -16.12 -5.73 6.52
N HIS A 81 -16.38 -4.85 7.48
CA HIS A 81 -15.39 -3.94 8.05
C HIS A 81 -14.86 -4.49 9.37
N TYR A 82 -13.62 -4.12 9.70
CA TYR A 82 -12.90 -4.58 10.87
C TYR A 82 -12.19 -3.43 11.57
N ASP A 83 -12.12 -3.55 12.91
CA ASP A 83 -11.20 -2.79 13.74
C ASP A 83 -10.04 -3.69 14.12
N ILE A 84 -8.82 -3.30 13.73
CA ILE A 84 -7.59 -4.03 14.01
C ILE A 84 -6.69 -3.17 14.88
N THR A 85 -6.23 -3.72 16.00
CA THR A 85 -5.17 -3.12 16.81
C THR A 85 -4.07 -4.15 17.01
N ALA A 86 -2.86 -3.84 16.56
CA ALA A 86 -1.71 -4.73 16.68
C ALA A 86 -0.49 -3.97 17.23
N LYS A 87 0.31 -4.63 18.07
CA LYS A 87 1.47 -4.05 18.74
C LYS A 87 2.72 -4.87 18.51
N THR A 88 3.83 -4.17 18.37
CA THR A 88 5.18 -4.72 18.26
C THR A 88 6.17 -3.75 18.89
N ASP A 89 7.47 -3.97 18.70
CA ASP A 89 8.52 -3.08 19.18
C ASP A 89 8.24 -1.61 18.81
N PRO A 90 8.33 -0.66 19.76
CA PRO A 90 8.10 0.77 19.50
C PRO A 90 8.98 1.39 18.41
N SER A 91 10.12 0.79 18.10
CA SER A 91 11.05 1.22 17.04
C SER A 91 10.80 0.56 15.68
N ALA A 92 9.77 -0.30 15.56
CA ALA A 92 9.46 -0.97 14.31
C ALA A 92 9.10 0.04 13.22
N THR A 93 9.76 -0.09 12.07
CA THR A 93 9.47 0.70 10.87
C THR A 93 8.12 0.31 10.27
N GLU A 94 7.59 1.16 9.41
CA GLU A 94 6.36 0.86 8.66
C GLU A 94 6.50 -0.42 7.83
N ASP A 95 7.62 -0.60 7.14
CA ASP A 95 7.88 -1.81 6.35
C ASP A 95 7.85 -3.07 7.22
N ARG A 96 8.40 -2.99 8.43
CA ARG A 96 8.33 -4.07 9.40
C ARG A 96 6.88 -4.38 9.78
N MET A 97 6.07 -3.37 10.06
CA MET A 97 4.66 -3.54 10.38
C MET A 97 3.85 -4.11 9.22
N ARG A 98 4.19 -3.75 7.96
CA ARG A 98 3.59 -4.36 6.77
C ARG A 98 3.83 -5.87 6.74
N VAL A 99 5.06 -6.33 6.98
CA VAL A 99 5.40 -7.77 7.03
C VAL A 99 4.64 -8.48 8.15
N LEU A 100 4.56 -7.88 9.34
CA LEU A 100 3.80 -8.43 10.47
C LEU A 100 2.30 -8.52 10.15
N LEU A 101 1.75 -7.53 9.45
CA LEU A 101 0.34 -7.57 9.03
C LEU A 101 0.10 -8.65 7.97
N GLN A 102 1.02 -8.89 7.04
CA GLN A 102 0.92 -10.02 6.10
C GLN A 102 0.79 -11.36 6.85
N ALA A 103 1.63 -11.57 7.86
CA ALA A 103 1.56 -12.77 8.70
C ALA A 103 0.22 -12.87 9.44
N LEU A 104 -0.27 -11.77 10.01
CA LEU A 104 -1.56 -11.70 10.70
C LEU A 104 -2.73 -12.02 9.75
N LEU A 105 -2.70 -11.49 8.52
CA LEU A 105 -3.72 -11.77 7.51
C LEU A 105 -3.71 -13.26 7.10
N ALA A 106 -2.53 -13.84 6.94
CA ALA A 106 -2.41 -15.26 6.63
C ALA A 106 -2.91 -16.14 7.78
N GLU A 107 -2.60 -15.79 9.03
CA GLU A 107 -3.00 -16.54 10.22
C GLU A 107 -4.50 -16.42 10.52
N ARG A 108 -5.02 -15.18 10.55
CA ARG A 108 -6.36 -14.89 11.09
C ARG A 108 -7.46 -14.92 10.05
N PHE A 109 -7.14 -14.52 8.81
CA PHE A 109 -8.07 -14.56 7.69
C PHE A 109 -7.82 -15.75 6.75
N GLY A 110 -6.80 -16.59 7.04
CA GLY A 110 -6.42 -17.69 6.14
C GLY A 110 -6.06 -17.22 4.74
N LEU A 111 -5.59 -15.97 4.60
CA LEU A 111 -5.32 -15.35 3.30
C LEU A 111 -4.32 -16.19 2.50
N LYS A 112 -4.75 -16.62 1.31
CA LYS A 112 -3.92 -17.28 0.30
C LYS A 112 -4.13 -16.60 -1.04
N PHE A 113 -3.06 -16.43 -1.78
CA PHE A 113 -3.09 -15.81 -3.11
C PHE A 113 -1.95 -16.33 -3.97
N HIS A 114 -2.06 -16.10 -5.28
CA HIS A 114 -0.97 -16.31 -6.23
C HIS A 114 -0.77 -15.08 -7.12
N PRO A 115 0.44 -14.89 -7.68
CA PRO A 115 0.68 -13.81 -8.64
C PRO A 115 -0.02 -14.07 -9.95
N GLY A 116 -0.58 -13.00 -10.53
CA GLY A 116 -1.20 -13.01 -11.85
C GLY A 116 -0.87 -11.76 -12.65
N THR A 117 -1.47 -11.60 -13.80
CA THR A 117 -1.36 -10.40 -14.62
C THR A 117 -2.72 -10.02 -15.20
N LYS A 118 -2.93 -8.72 -15.45
CA LYS A 118 -4.17 -8.19 -16.02
C LYS A 118 -3.86 -7.06 -16.99
N GLU A 119 -4.44 -7.11 -18.18
CA GLU A 119 -4.47 -5.95 -19.07
C GLU A 119 -5.53 -4.96 -18.63
N THR A 120 -5.14 -3.72 -18.44
CA THR A 120 -6.05 -2.66 -18.01
C THR A 120 -5.64 -1.30 -18.57
N SER A 121 -6.56 -0.34 -18.52
CA SER A 121 -6.25 1.06 -18.79
C SER A 121 -5.68 1.69 -17.52
N ALA A 122 -4.44 2.18 -17.56
CA ALA A 122 -3.76 2.79 -16.44
C ALA A 122 -3.17 4.15 -16.81
N TYR A 123 -2.88 4.97 -15.81
CA TYR A 123 -2.02 6.13 -15.96
C TYR A 123 -0.56 5.68 -15.82
N VAL A 124 0.21 5.95 -16.87
CA VAL A 124 1.66 5.72 -16.85
C VAL A 124 2.34 7.03 -16.54
N VAL A 125 3.16 7.02 -15.50
CA VAL A 125 3.92 8.18 -15.03
C VAL A 125 5.29 8.16 -15.66
N THR A 126 5.67 9.26 -16.27
CA THR A 126 7.01 9.48 -16.82
C THR A 126 7.54 10.85 -16.40
N VAL A 127 8.83 11.07 -16.48
CA VAL A 127 9.38 12.42 -16.33
C VAL A 127 9.02 13.26 -17.56
N GLY A 128 8.44 14.43 -17.34
CA GLY A 128 8.09 15.35 -18.41
C GLY A 128 9.32 15.94 -19.13
N PRO A 129 9.12 16.55 -20.31
CA PRO A 129 10.23 17.03 -21.14
C PRO A 129 11.05 18.16 -20.49
N GLN A 130 10.52 18.83 -19.49
CA GLN A 130 11.22 19.88 -18.74
C GLN A 130 11.95 19.35 -17.50
N GLY A 131 11.93 18.03 -17.26
CA GLY A 131 12.51 17.41 -16.08
C GLY A 131 11.67 17.61 -14.81
N LEU A 132 12.22 17.15 -13.68
CA LEU A 132 11.62 17.34 -12.36
C LEU A 132 11.65 18.82 -11.96
N LYS A 133 10.61 19.27 -11.24
CA LYS A 133 10.49 20.63 -10.74
C LYS A 133 10.61 20.70 -9.22
N LYS A 134 9.48 20.59 -8.48
CA LYS A 134 9.46 20.66 -7.01
C LYS A 134 9.69 19.31 -6.33
N MET A 135 9.99 18.27 -7.07
CA MET A 135 10.35 16.94 -6.57
C MET A 135 11.88 16.85 -6.49
N LYS A 136 12.43 16.64 -5.30
CA LYS A 136 13.87 16.61 -5.03
C LYS A 136 14.25 15.30 -4.38
N PRO A 137 15.44 14.74 -4.68
CA PRO A 137 15.96 13.60 -3.91
C PRO A 137 15.94 13.92 -2.42
N ALA A 138 15.48 12.97 -1.59
CA ALA A 138 15.49 13.12 -0.15
C ALA A 138 16.91 13.33 0.38
N ALA A 139 17.06 14.24 1.34
CA ALA A 139 18.38 14.57 1.89
C ALA A 139 18.93 13.50 2.82
N GLN A 140 18.06 12.72 3.42
CA GLN A 140 18.36 11.63 4.35
C GLN A 140 17.43 10.45 4.02
N ASP A 141 17.84 9.25 4.36
CA ASP A 141 17.01 8.06 4.24
C ASP A 141 16.17 7.92 5.52
N GLY A 142 14.92 8.38 5.46
CA GLY A 142 13.94 8.34 6.54
C GLY A 142 12.75 7.42 6.21
N ASP A 143 11.80 7.35 7.14
CA ASP A 143 10.51 6.70 6.89
C ASP A 143 9.62 7.59 6.01
N ALA A 144 8.88 6.97 5.10
CA ALA A 144 7.94 7.67 4.24
C ALA A 144 6.88 8.40 5.09
N TRP A 145 6.70 9.69 4.84
CA TRP A 145 5.75 10.51 5.57
C TRP A 145 5.00 11.47 4.64
N HIS A 146 3.74 11.73 4.94
CA HIS A 146 2.99 12.77 4.24
C HIS A 146 1.99 13.48 5.14
N GLN A 147 1.63 14.67 4.73
CA GLN A 147 0.57 15.46 5.33
C GLN A 147 -0.29 16.09 4.23
N ASN A 148 -1.59 15.84 4.31
CA ASN A 148 -2.57 16.44 3.42
C ASN A 148 -3.18 17.69 4.04
N SER A 149 -3.52 18.65 3.18
CA SER A 149 -4.41 19.76 3.48
C SER A 149 -5.57 19.75 2.49
N ALA A 150 -6.54 20.67 2.66
CA ALA A 150 -7.66 20.78 1.72
C ALA A 150 -7.21 21.04 0.27
N MET A 151 -6.08 21.75 0.08
CA MET A 151 -5.63 22.25 -1.22
C MET A 151 -4.15 21.93 -1.47
N GLY A 152 -3.61 20.90 -0.85
CA GLY A 152 -2.22 20.55 -1.08
C GLY A 152 -1.76 19.33 -0.32
N MET A 153 -0.52 18.94 -0.56
CA MET A 153 0.13 17.81 0.07
C MET A 153 1.62 18.08 0.23
N VAL A 154 2.19 17.64 1.33
CA VAL A 154 3.65 17.53 1.51
C VAL A 154 3.99 16.07 1.71
N ALA A 155 4.99 15.58 1.00
CA ALA A 155 5.53 14.24 1.16
C ALA A 155 7.05 14.29 1.37
N LYS A 156 7.56 13.39 2.18
CA LYS A 156 8.98 13.20 2.46
C LYS A 156 9.36 11.74 2.41
N ASP A 157 10.56 11.48 1.94
CA ASP A 157 11.15 10.14 1.85
C ASP A 157 10.28 9.14 1.05
N TRP A 158 9.53 9.62 0.05
CA TRP A 158 8.69 8.77 -0.79
C TRP A 158 9.45 8.21 -1.98
N THR A 159 9.30 6.91 -2.21
CA THR A 159 9.65 6.28 -3.47
C THR A 159 8.61 6.58 -4.55
N MET A 160 8.94 6.33 -5.82
CA MET A 160 7.94 6.41 -6.88
C MET A 160 6.85 5.36 -6.72
N GLN A 161 7.14 4.23 -6.07
CA GLN A 161 6.12 3.21 -5.73
C GLN A 161 5.13 3.75 -4.69
N ASP A 162 5.59 4.47 -3.66
CA ASP A 162 4.69 5.14 -2.69
C ASP A 162 3.78 6.13 -3.42
N PHE A 163 4.35 6.94 -4.31
CA PHE A 163 3.61 7.92 -5.09
C PHE A 163 2.51 7.28 -5.94
N VAL A 164 2.82 6.29 -6.78
CA VAL A 164 1.83 5.68 -7.67
C VAL A 164 0.79 4.88 -6.88
N THR A 165 1.17 4.24 -5.77
CA THR A 165 0.23 3.50 -4.91
C THR A 165 -0.76 4.44 -4.26
N TYR A 166 -0.28 5.55 -3.68
CA TYR A 166 -1.14 6.53 -3.01
C TYR A 166 -2.07 7.25 -3.99
N VAL A 167 -1.53 7.72 -5.12
CA VAL A 167 -2.29 8.57 -6.07
C VAL A 167 -3.27 7.77 -6.92
N SER A 168 -3.10 6.44 -7.04
CA SER A 168 -4.03 5.59 -7.79
C SER A 168 -5.47 5.64 -7.26
N ASP A 169 -5.66 5.76 -5.95
CA ASP A 169 -6.98 5.81 -5.32
C ASP A 169 -7.75 7.10 -5.68
N PRO A 170 -7.21 8.31 -5.46
CA PRO A 170 -7.92 9.54 -5.85
C PRO A 170 -8.08 9.69 -7.36
N LEU A 171 -7.23 9.05 -8.18
CA LEU A 171 -7.43 8.99 -9.63
C LEU A 171 -8.48 7.96 -10.06
N GLY A 172 -8.90 7.07 -9.18
CA GLY A 172 -9.83 5.99 -9.50
C GLY A 172 -9.34 5.05 -10.59
N ALA A 173 -8.02 4.96 -10.80
CA ALA A 173 -7.39 4.17 -11.85
C ALA A 173 -5.99 3.72 -11.45
N PRO A 174 -5.55 2.53 -11.90
CA PRO A 174 -4.20 2.07 -11.63
C PRO A 174 -3.15 3.01 -12.24
N MET A 175 -2.04 3.11 -11.55
CA MET A 175 -0.86 3.86 -11.99
C MET A 175 0.34 2.94 -12.16
N VAL A 176 1.18 3.24 -13.14
CA VAL A 176 2.41 2.51 -13.42
C VAL A 176 3.55 3.51 -13.48
N ASP A 177 4.61 3.25 -12.70
CA ASP A 177 5.82 4.06 -12.75
C ASP A 177 6.73 3.63 -13.92
N GLU A 178 6.99 4.55 -14.83
CA GLU A 178 8.01 4.46 -15.89
C GLU A 178 8.94 5.68 -15.85
N THR A 179 9.09 6.31 -14.68
CA THR A 179 10.01 7.44 -14.52
C THR A 179 11.46 6.99 -14.50
N HIS A 180 11.71 5.75 -14.07
CA HIS A 180 13.05 5.20 -13.80
C HIS A 180 13.83 6.02 -12.75
N LEU A 181 13.15 6.71 -11.87
CA LEU A 181 13.75 7.51 -10.81
C LEU A 181 14.11 6.61 -9.62
N PRO A 182 15.39 6.48 -9.26
CA PRO A 182 15.81 5.66 -8.13
C PRO A 182 15.70 6.44 -6.81
N GLY A 183 15.54 5.70 -5.69
CA GLY A 183 15.62 6.27 -4.35
C GLY A 183 14.32 6.96 -3.91
N LYS A 184 14.47 7.87 -2.95
CA LYS A 184 13.37 8.57 -2.27
C LYS A 184 13.39 10.06 -2.61
N TYR A 185 12.21 10.68 -2.53
CA TYR A 185 11.99 12.08 -2.93
C TYR A 185 11.16 12.82 -1.90
N ASP A 186 11.51 14.10 -1.71
CA ASP A 186 10.71 15.09 -1.02
C ASP A 186 10.00 15.96 -2.05
N PHE A 187 8.70 16.24 -1.83
CA PHE A 187 7.94 17.13 -2.69
C PHE A 187 6.77 17.78 -1.97
N SER A 188 6.27 18.85 -2.55
CA SER A 188 5.02 19.50 -2.13
C SER A 188 4.14 19.78 -3.34
N LEU A 189 2.84 19.64 -3.17
CA LEU A 189 1.80 19.94 -4.14
C LEU A 189 0.94 21.09 -3.64
N ASP A 190 0.63 22.04 -4.53
CA ASP A 190 -0.36 23.09 -4.32
C ASP A 190 -1.42 22.96 -5.42
N PHE A 191 -2.66 22.69 -5.04
CA PHE A 191 -3.78 22.53 -5.98
C PHE A 191 -4.47 23.83 -6.35
N HIS A 192 -4.27 24.92 -5.58
CA HIS A 192 -4.97 26.20 -5.82
C HIS A 192 -4.86 26.69 -7.27
N PRO A 193 -3.67 26.78 -7.90
CA PRO A 193 -3.56 27.32 -9.25
C PRO A 193 -4.28 26.48 -10.31
N TYR A 194 -4.55 25.20 -10.00
CA TYR A 194 -5.10 24.23 -10.95
C TYR A 194 -6.61 24.04 -10.77
N VAL A 195 -7.15 24.29 -9.57
CA VAL A 195 -8.59 24.23 -9.31
C VAL A 195 -9.32 25.31 -10.09
N ASP A 196 -8.85 26.56 -10.03
CA ASP A 196 -9.43 27.66 -10.77
C ASP A 196 -9.35 27.43 -12.29
N GLN A 197 -8.18 26.99 -12.77
CA GLN A 197 -8.01 26.66 -14.18
C GLN A 197 -8.92 25.50 -14.63
N ALA A 198 -9.13 24.49 -13.79
CA ALA A 198 -10.02 23.39 -14.09
C ALA A 198 -11.49 23.82 -14.15
N ALA A 199 -11.90 24.73 -13.27
CA ALA A 199 -13.25 25.32 -13.28
C ALA A 199 -13.53 26.07 -14.58
N ASP A 200 -12.58 26.87 -15.07
CA ASP A 200 -12.70 27.65 -16.31
C ASP A 200 -12.91 26.75 -17.55
N ILE A 201 -12.34 25.58 -17.57
CA ILE A 201 -12.42 24.60 -18.68
C ILE A 201 -13.42 23.47 -18.42
N HIS A 202 -14.17 23.51 -17.33
CA HIS A 202 -15.11 22.45 -16.92
C HIS A 202 -14.46 21.08 -16.88
N ALA A 203 -13.21 21.00 -16.42
CA ALA A 203 -12.44 19.77 -16.34
C ALA A 203 -12.95 18.86 -15.22
N ASP A 204 -12.80 17.55 -15.42
CA ASP A 204 -13.08 16.57 -14.37
C ASP A 204 -12.05 16.65 -13.22
N PRO A 205 -12.38 16.16 -12.01
CA PRO A 205 -11.46 16.22 -10.86
C PRO A 205 -10.09 15.57 -11.10
N THR A 206 -10.00 14.55 -11.97
CA THR A 206 -8.73 13.90 -12.28
C THR A 206 -7.82 14.81 -13.12
N SER A 207 -8.39 15.75 -13.84
CA SER A 207 -7.64 16.74 -14.61
C SER A 207 -6.86 17.71 -13.72
N VAL A 208 -7.42 18.09 -12.55
CA VAL A 208 -6.70 18.89 -11.55
C VAL A 208 -5.44 18.17 -11.08
N LEU A 209 -5.58 16.90 -10.69
CA LEU A 209 -4.43 16.10 -10.25
C LEU A 209 -3.36 16.02 -11.35
N ARG A 210 -3.77 15.72 -12.58
CA ARG A 210 -2.84 15.63 -13.72
C ARG A 210 -2.12 16.95 -13.96
N MET A 211 -2.84 18.07 -14.02
CA MET A 211 -2.25 19.40 -14.22
C MET A 211 -1.28 19.76 -13.08
N THR A 212 -1.65 19.42 -11.83
CA THR A 212 -0.79 19.66 -10.67
C THR A 212 0.50 18.85 -10.77
N PHE A 213 0.44 17.57 -11.10
CA PHE A 213 1.64 16.73 -11.21
C PHE A 213 2.57 17.21 -12.34
N GLU A 214 2.02 17.59 -13.49
CA GLU A 214 2.80 18.16 -14.58
C GLU A 214 3.39 19.52 -14.21
N GLY A 215 2.58 20.38 -13.59
CA GLY A 215 2.96 21.74 -13.22
C GLY A 215 3.93 21.81 -12.05
N GLU A 216 3.66 21.08 -10.98
CA GLU A 216 4.43 21.14 -9.74
C GLU A 216 5.61 20.18 -9.69
N LEU A 217 5.43 18.93 -10.15
CA LEU A 217 6.46 17.90 -10.04
C LEU A 217 7.27 17.69 -11.33
N GLY A 218 6.74 18.12 -12.48
CA GLY A 218 7.32 17.83 -13.77
C GLY A 218 7.09 16.38 -14.21
N LEU A 219 6.09 15.70 -13.62
CA LEU A 219 5.68 14.34 -13.98
C LEU A 219 4.55 14.39 -15.00
N LYS A 220 4.66 13.59 -16.07
CA LYS A 220 3.64 13.47 -17.10
C LYS A 220 2.84 12.20 -16.90
N LEU A 221 1.51 12.31 -16.89
CA LEU A 221 0.57 11.19 -16.80
C LEU A 221 -0.06 10.94 -18.17
N THR A 222 0.13 9.74 -18.69
CA THR A 222 -0.44 9.32 -19.97
C THR A 222 -1.31 8.08 -19.76
N ARG A 223 -2.58 8.15 -20.16
CA ARG A 223 -3.48 7.00 -20.07
C ARG A 223 -3.29 6.06 -21.25
N ARG A 224 -2.94 4.79 -20.98
CA ARG A 224 -2.79 3.75 -22.01
C ARG A 224 -3.11 2.35 -21.46
N ARG A 225 -3.30 1.39 -22.37
CA ARG A 225 -3.43 -0.02 -21.99
C ARG A 225 -2.05 -0.56 -21.62
N VAL A 226 -1.98 -1.22 -20.49
CA VAL A 226 -0.77 -1.85 -19.95
C VAL A 226 -1.12 -3.17 -19.27
N THR A 227 -0.16 -4.05 -19.16
CA THR A 227 -0.27 -5.25 -18.30
C THR A 227 0.28 -4.89 -16.92
N ILE A 228 -0.54 -5.03 -15.88
CA ILE A 228 -0.14 -4.87 -14.49
C ILE A 228 -0.01 -6.22 -13.80
N GLN A 229 0.89 -6.30 -12.82
CA GLN A 229 0.97 -7.45 -11.92
C GLN A 229 -0.22 -7.42 -10.97
N THR A 230 -0.79 -8.59 -10.68
CA THR A 230 -1.93 -8.74 -9.78
C THR A 230 -1.67 -9.79 -8.71
N MET A 231 -2.35 -9.62 -7.58
CA MET A 231 -2.50 -10.59 -6.52
C MET A 231 -3.89 -11.22 -6.67
N VAL A 232 -3.95 -12.46 -7.07
CA VAL A 232 -5.22 -13.21 -7.22
C VAL A 232 -5.51 -13.94 -5.92
N ILE A 233 -6.58 -13.56 -5.24
CA ILE A 233 -6.95 -14.14 -3.94
C ILE A 233 -7.61 -15.50 -4.17
N ASP A 234 -6.99 -16.53 -3.62
CA ASP A 234 -7.46 -17.92 -3.72
C ASP A 234 -8.38 -18.31 -2.57
N HIS A 235 -8.12 -17.73 -1.39
CA HIS A 235 -8.85 -18.09 -0.19
C HIS A 235 -8.78 -17.00 0.87
N VAL A 236 -9.92 -16.76 1.53
CA VAL A 236 -10.04 -16.00 2.77
C VAL A 236 -11.15 -16.58 3.64
N THR A 237 -11.03 -16.42 4.94
CA THR A 237 -12.06 -16.77 5.93
C THR A 237 -12.38 -15.56 6.79
N VAL A 238 -13.59 -15.50 7.31
CA VAL A 238 -13.93 -14.51 8.36
C VAL A 238 -13.19 -14.91 9.65
N PRO A 239 -12.42 -14.02 10.29
CA PRO A 239 -11.73 -14.37 11.52
C PRO A 239 -12.72 -14.62 12.64
N THR A 240 -12.38 -15.56 13.52
CA THR A 240 -13.11 -15.72 14.80
C THR A 240 -12.73 -14.55 15.71
N GLU A 241 -13.73 -13.99 16.40
CA GLU A 241 -13.50 -12.94 17.40
C GLU A 241 -12.57 -13.46 18.52
N ASN A 242 -11.69 -12.57 19.00
CA ASN A 242 -10.81 -12.83 20.15
C ASN A 242 -11.41 -12.24 21.40
#